data_c9a95f4cc6c2524ea19e3e760f041178
#
_entry.id   c9a95f4cc6c2524ea19e3e760f041178
#
_cell.length_a   1.000
_cell.length_b   1.000
_cell.length_c   1.000
_cell.angle_alpha   90.00
_cell.angle_beta   90.00
_cell.angle_gamma   90.00
#
_symmetry.space_group_name_H-M   'P 1'
#
loop_
_entity.id
_entity.type
_entity.pdbx_description
1 polymer ?
#
loop_
_entity_poly.entity_id
_entity_poly.type
_entity_poly.pdbx_seq_one_letter_code
_entity_poly.pdbx_strand_id
1 'polypeptide(L)'
;YTRNYADFNILHELDNNYIDLNVADLKFQGELKWKPVRGLELSGLAAIKYSSTGQEHNIKDHSNQAESYRAMGDATIRDSNPLLYTDPDQINSLPVTILPEGGIYTRTDYRMKGLDVRATATYNTSIDNTHIINLFGGFENSSIDRTRSWFRGWGYQYDKGGTPFYDYNVFKQGKEENTNYYTNEATYTRSVAFFFMGTYSYKGIYTLTGTGRYEGTNRLGKSRSARWLPTWNVAGAWNVHEEKFYSNFTNPVLSHATLKASYSLTADRGPAFVTNSQAI
;
A
#
# COMPACT_ATOMS: atom_id res chain seq x y z
N TYR A 1 -2.32 23.55 -25.76
CA TYR A 1 -1.52 24.63 -25.12
C TYR A 1 -2.48 25.70 -24.62
N THR A 2 -2.69 25.77 -23.33
CA THR A 2 -3.43 26.88 -22.72
C THR A 2 -2.48 28.07 -22.62
N ARG A 3 -2.83 29.21 -23.19
CA ARG A 3 -1.99 30.40 -23.14
C ARG A 3 -2.03 30.95 -21.71
N ASN A 4 -0.86 31.08 -21.10
CA ASN A 4 -0.74 31.70 -19.80
C ASN A 4 -0.52 33.22 -20.00
N TYR A 5 -1.37 34.02 -19.43
CA TYR A 5 -1.31 35.49 -19.53
C TYR A 5 -0.58 36.14 -18.35
N ALA A 6 -0.24 35.34 -17.32
CA ALA A 6 0.53 35.83 -16.17
C ALA A 6 2.03 35.80 -16.48
N ASP A 7 2.74 36.80 -16.01
CA ASP A 7 4.18 36.87 -16.14
C ASP A 7 4.87 35.72 -15.44
N PHE A 8 5.90 35.15 -16.09
CA PHE A 8 6.61 34.01 -15.55
C PHE A 8 8.08 34.33 -15.32
N ASN A 9 8.52 34.15 -14.07
CA ASN A 9 9.93 34.23 -13.68
C ASN A 9 10.26 33.00 -12.83
N ILE A 10 11.14 32.14 -13.33
CA ILE A 10 11.48 30.86 -12.66
C ILE A 10 12.05 31.05 -11.25
N LEU A 11 12.88 32.07 -11.03
CA LEU A 11 13.48 32.35 -9.72
C LEU A 11 12.39 32.77 -8.71
N HIS A 12 11.44 33.58 -9.17
CA HIS A 12 10.30 33.99 -8.36
C HIS A 12 9.39 32.82 -8.02
N GLU A 13 9.14 31.92 -8.98
CA GLU A 13 8.29 30.73 -8.77
C GLU A 13 8.90 29.77 -7.73
N LEU A 14 10.20 29.57 -7.71
CA LEU A 14 10.85 28.71 -6.71
C LEU A 14 10.57 29.12 -5.26
N ASP A 15 10.39 30.42 -5.02
CA ASP A 15 10.08 30.97 -3.69
C ASP A 15 8.58 31.07 -3.40
N ASN A 16 7.74 31.05 -4.45
CA ASN A 16 6.31 31.33 -4.33
C ASN A 16 5.39 30.19 -4.73
N ASN A 17 5.92 29.11 -5.29
CA ASN A 17 5.15 27.90 -5.65
C ASN A 17 6.00 26.65 -5.42
N TYR A 18 5.87 26.07 -4.25
CA TYR A 18 6.70 24.94 -3.82
C TYR A 18 5.91 23.94 -2.99
N ILE A 19 6.46 22.73 -2.89
CA ILE A 19 5.90 21.65 -2.11
C ILE A 19 6.88 21.31 -0.99
N ASP A 20 6.39 21.36 0.25
CA ASP A 20 7.07 20.82 1.42
C ASP A 20 6.59 19.41 1.72
N LEU A 21 7.53 18.51 1.93
CA LEU A 21 7.27 17.13 2.26
C LEU A 21 7.95 16.76 3.58
N ASN A 22 7.12 16.43 4.58
CA ASN A 22 7.58 15.97 5.88
C ASN A 22 7.21 14.51 6.06
N VAL A 23 8.21 13.65 6.29
CA VAL A 23 8.02 12.20 6.46
C VAL A 23 8.59 11.76 7.80
N ALA A 24 7.79 11.02 8.55
CA ALA A 24 8.22 10.36 9.78
C ALA A 24 7.80 8.90 9.74
N ASP A 25 8.78 7.99 9.80
CA ASP A 25 8.58 6.56 9.86
C ASP A 25 9.22 5.97 11.11
N LEU A 26 8.41 5.25 11.89
CA LEU A 26 8.85 4.57 13.10
C LEU A 26 8.44 3.10 13.02
N LYS A 27 9.40 2.22 13.31
CA LYS A 27 9.17 0.78 13.44
C LYS A 27 9.85 0.25 14.68
N PHE A 28 9.06 -0.35 15.55
CA PHE A 28 9.56 -1.12 16.70
C PHE A 28 9.23 -2.58 16.48
N GLN A 29 10.22 -3.45 16.67
CA GLN A 29 10.08 -4.88 16.53
C GLN A 29 10.78 -5.59 17.65
N GLY A 30 10.09 -6.54 18.28
CA GLY A 30 10.63 -7.45 19.27
C GLY A 30 10.45 -8.89 18.83
N GLU A 31 11.44 -9.73 19.11
CA GLU A 31 11.39 -11.17 18.87
C GLU A 31 11.83 -11.89 20.14
N LEU A 32 11.07 -12.91 20.52
CA LEU A 32 11.39 -13.83 21.60
C LEU A 32 11.51 -15.24 21.06
N LYS A 33 12.61 -15.93 21.35
CA LYS A 33 12.84 -17.34 21.01
C LYS A 33 13.00 -18.14 22.29
N TRP A 34 12.29 -19.26 22.34
CA TRP A 34 12.32 -20.17 23.47
C TRP A 34 12.47 -21.62 23.01
N LYS A 35 13.44 -22.34 23.62
CA LYS A 35 13.72 -23.74 23.33
C LYS A 35 13.39 -24.58 24.57
N PRO A 36 12.11 -24.97 24.78
CA PRO A 36 11.69 -25.67 26.00
C PRO A 36 12.26 -27.09 26.09
N VAL A 37 12.38 -27.77 24.95
CA VAL A 37 12.91 -29.13 24.86
C VAL A 37 13.80 -29.28 23.63
N ARG A 38 14.63 -30.33 23.62
CA ARG A 38 15.49 -30.60 22.46
C ARG A 38 14.66 -30.81 21.19
N GLY A 39 15.04 -30.12 20.15
CA GLY A 39 14.37 -30.16 18.84
C GLY A 39 13.21 -29.18 18.69
N LEU A 40 12.64 -28.63 19.76
CA LEU A 40 11.52 -27.68 19.70
C LEU A 40 12.02 -26.24 19.92
N GLU A 41 11.72 -25.37 18.97
CA GLU A 41 11.89 -23.93 19.08
C GLU A 41 10.55 -23.21 18.86
N LEU A 42 10.18 -22.38 19.81
CA LEU A 42 9.04 -21.48 19.73
C LEU A 42 9.55 -20.05 19.52
N SER A 43 8.97 -19.33 18.57
CA SER A 43 9.32 -17.93 18.32
C SER A 43 8.06 -17.08 18.28
N GLY A 44 8.12 -15.95 18.97
CA GLY A 44 7.09 -14.92 18.95
C GLY A 44 7.70 -13.59 18.49
N LEU A 45 7.09 -12.96 17.49
CA LEU A 45 7.47 -11.66 16.95
C LEU A 45 6.29 -10.71 17.01
N ALA A 46 6.55 -9.49 17.49
CA ALA A 46 5.59 -8.39 17.42
C ALA A 46 6.27 -7.16 16.85
N ALA A 47 5.61 -6.48 15.93
CA ALA A 47 6.08 -5.25 15.33
C ALA A 47 4.97 -4.20 15.28
N ILE A 48 5.31 -2.98 15.71
CA ILE A 48 4.46 -1.80 15.60
C ILE A 48 5.09 -0.87 14.58
N LYS A 49 4.28 -0.39 13.64
CA LYS A 49 4.68 0.55 12.59
C LYS A 49 3.83 1.80 12.68
N TYR A 50 4.47 2.94 12.57
CA TYR A 50 3.82 4.24 12.44
C TYR A 50 4.50 5.02 11.33
N SER A 51 3.72 5.48 10.36
CA SER A 51 4.19 6.36 9.29
C SER A 51 3.27 7.56 9.21
N SER A 52 3.85 8.75 9.10
CA SER A 52 3.14 10.00 8.89
C SER A 52 3.86 10.78 7.80
N THR A 53 3.13 11.13 6.75
CA THR A 53 3.63 11.95 5.65
C THR A 53 2.70 13.15 5.50
N GLY A 54 3.23 14.34 5.71
CA GLY A 54 2.57 15.61 5.44
C GLY A 54 3.15 16.23 4.18
N GLN A 55 2.31 16.49 3.22
CA GLN A 55 2.65 17.21 1.98
C GLN A 55 1.89 18.53 1.97
N GLU A 56 2.60 19.64 1.90
CA GLU A 56 2.05 20.98 1.83
C GLU A 56 2.46 21.63 0.50
N HIS A 57 1.49 21.99 -0.32
CA HIS A 57 1.73 22.73 -1.55
C HIS A 57 1.35 24.20 -1.30
N ASN A 58 2.34 25.03 -1.32
CA ASN A 58 2.28 26.47 -1.05
C ASN A 58 2.30 27.23 -2.38
N ILE A 59 1.16 27.78 -2.77
CA ILE A 59 1.01 28.66 -3.94
C ILE A 59 0.72 30.05 -3.38
N LYS A 60 1.77 30.87 -3.26
CA LYS A 60 1.64 32.21 -2.68
C LYS A 60 0.97 33.18 -3.64
N ASP A 61 0.58 34.32 -3.10
CA ASP A 61 -0.25 35.34 -3.75
C ASP A 61 0.29 35.80 -5.11
N HIS A 62 1.60 36.04 -5.22
CA HIS A 62 2.22 36.53 -6.46
C HIS A 62 2.86 35.44 -7.32
N SER A 63 2.54 34.17 -7.08
CA SER A 63 2.98 33.11 -7.97
C SER A 63 2.27 33.18 -9.32
N ASN A 64 2.94 32.70 -10.37
CA ASN A 64 2.35 32.65 -11.70
C ASN A 64 1.01 31.89 -11.70
N GLN A 65 0.87 30.87 -10.87
CA GLN A 65 -0.38 30.11 -10.74
C GLN A 65 -1.49 30.96 -10.12
N ALA A 66 -1.22 31.70 -9.02
CA ALA A 66 -2.23 32.56 -8.40
C ALA A 66 -2.63 33.72 -9.34
N GLU A 67 -1.66 34.33 -9.99
CA GLU A 67 -1.90 35.38 -10.98
C GLU A 67 -2.70 34.89 -12.20
N SER A 68 -2.52 33.64 -12.60
CA SER A 68 -3.30 33.03 -13.69
C SER A 68 -4.79 32.94 -13.36
N TYR A 69 -5.17 32.73 -12.09
CA TYR A 69 -6.56 32.80 -11.64
C TYR A 69 -7.15 34.22 -11.67
N ARG A 70 -6.32 35.25 -11.76
CA ARG A 70 -6.71 36.68 -11.78
C ARG A 70 -6.56 37.32 -13.13
N ALA A 71 -6.00 36.61 -14.11
CA ALA A 71 -5.72 37.17 -15.43
C ALA A 71 -7.02 37.50 -16.18
N MET A 72 -7.43 38.76 -16.10
CA MET A 72 -8.62 39.33 -16.76
C MET A 72 -8.45 40.79 -17.13
N GLY A 73 -7.21 41.22 -17.50
CA GLY A 73 -6.85 42.62 -17.78
C GLY A 73 -7.56 43.23 -18.98
N ASP A 74 -7.96 42.45 -19.96
CA ASP A 74 -8.79 42.86 -21.08
C ASP A 74 -9.85 41.78 -21.43
N ALA A 75 -10.77 42.11 -22.31
CA ALA A 75 -11.85 41.19 -22.68
C ALA A 75 -11.34 39.89 -23.35
N THR A 76 -10.26 39.97 -24.14
CA THR A 76 -9.71 38.81 -24.83
C THR A 76 -9.08 37.84 -23.83
N ILE A 77 -8.33 38.35 -22.87
CA ILE A 77 -7.70 37.58 -21.79
C ILE A 77 -8.78 36.96 -20.91
N ARG A 78 -9.74 37.76 -20.46
CA ARG A 78 -10.83 37.32 -19.60
C ARG A 78 -11.64 36.20 -20.24
N ASP A 79 -12.10 36.40 -21.48
CA ASP A 79 -13.00 35.45 -22.16
C ASP A 79 -12.26 34.16 -22.62
N SER A 80 -10.92 34.21 -22.67
CA SER A 80 -10.06 33.06 -23.02
C SER A 80 -9.49 32.33 -21.80
N ASN A 81 -9.62 32.86 -20.59
CA ASN A 81 -9.03 32.28 -19.38
C ASN A 81 -9.95 31.21 -18.77
N PRO A 82 -9.62 29.91 -18.89
CA PRO A 82 -10.46 28.82 -18.36
C PRO A 82 -10.43 28.70 -16.83
N LEU A 83 -9.61 29.50 -16.15
CA LEU A 83 -9.50 29.49 -14.68
C LEU A 83 -10.48 30.47 -14.02
N LEU A 84 -11.14 31.31 -14.82
CA LEU A 84 -12.19 32.19 -14.33
C LEU A 84 -13.52 31.45 -14.27
N TYR A 85 -14.33 31.82 -13.32
CA TYR A 85 -15.67 31.27 -13.13
C TYR A 85 -16.73 32.13 -13.86
N THR A 86 -17.60 31.49 -14.61
CA THR A 86 -18.77 32.13 -15.22
C THR A 86 -20.03 31.52 -14.60
N ASP A 87 -20.85 32.35 -13.96
CA ASP A 87 -22.05 31.88 -13.28
C ASP A 87 -23.12 31.38 -14.30
N PRO A 88 -23.43 30.08 -14.32
CA PRO A 88 -24.39 29.52 -15.26
C PRO A 88 -25.85 29.95 -14.99
N ASP A 89 -26.13 30.40 -13.77
CA ASP A 89 -27.49 30.85 -13.38
C ASP A 89 -27.78 32.30 -13.80
N GLN A 90 -26.76 33.04 -14.24
CA GLN A 90 -26.88 34.43 -14.67
C GLN A 90 -26.63 34.57 -16.15
N ILE A 91 -27.69 34.92 -16.89
CA ILE A 91 -27.61 35.17 -18.34
C ILE A 91 -26.70 36.39 -18.57
N ASN A 92 -25.70 36.23 -19.45
CA ASN A 92 -24.66 37.24 -19.76
C ASN A 92 -23.72 37.61 -18.60
N SER A 93 -23.53 36.76 -17.61
CA SER A 93 -22.49 36.97 -16.61
C SER A 93 -21.11 36.96 -17.28
N LEU A 94 -20.27 37.89 -16.84
CA LEU A 94 -18.86 37.90 -17.26
C LEU A 94 -18.03 36.93 -16.39
N PRO A 95 -16.96 36.32 -16.95
CA PRO A 95 -16.04 35.54 -16.17
C PRO A 95 -15.41 36.36 -15.06
N VAL A 96 -15.37 35.83 -13.84
CA VAL A 96 -14.81 36.46 -12.64
C VAL A 96 -13.78 35.55 -11.99
N THR A 97 -12.82 36.14 -11.26
CA THR A 97 -11.87 35.34 -10.50
C THR A 97 -12.52 34.73 -9.26
N ILE A 98 -12.14 33.49 -8.95
CA ILE A 98 -12.46 32.83 -7.67
C ILE A 98 -11.36 33.04 -6.63
N LEU A 99 -10.26 33.67 -7.00
CA LEU A 99 -9.09 33.94 -6.15
C LEU A 99 -8.74 35.43 -6.19
N PRO A 100 -9.60 36.34 -5.67
CA PRO A 100 -9.35 37.78 -5.75
C PRO A 100 -8.11 38.22 -4.94
N GLU A 101 -7.85 37.61 -3.80
CA GLU A 101 -6.72 37.88 -2.93
C GLU A 101 -6.14 36.58 -2.35
N GLY A 102 -4.85 36.62 -1.95
CA GLY A 102 -4.15 35.51 -1.34
C GLY A 102 -3.74 34.42 -2.32
N GLY A 103 -3.16 33.39 -1.81
CA GLY A 103 -2.73 32.21 -2.56
C GLY A 103 -3.62 31.00 -2.35
N ILE A 104 -3.09 29.84 -2.70
CA ILE A 104 -3.75 28.55 -2.50
C ILE A 104 -2.86 27.69 -1.60
N TYR A 105 -3.41 27.19 -0.50
CA TYR A 105 -2.74 26.25 0.39
C TYR A 105 -3.39 24.88 0.26
N THR A 106 -2.62 23.89 -0.18
CA THR A 106 -3.11 22.51 -0.26
C THR A 106 -2.31 21.64 0.67
N ARG A 107 -3.00 20.89 1.53
CA ARG A 107 -2.37 19.95 2.45
C ARG A 107 -2.92 18.54 2.26
N THR A 108 -2.03 17.58 2.21
CA THR A 108 -2.35 16.15 2.22
C THR A 108 -1.59 15.48 3.35
N ASP A 109 -2.33 14.90 4.29
CA ASP A 109 -1.77 14.10 5.37
C ASP A 109 -2.07 12.62 5.13
N TYR A 110 -1.03 11.80 5.09
CA TYR A 110 -1.11 10.35 5.08
C TYR A 110 -0.63 9.83 6.42
N ARG A 111 -1.43 8.98 7.06
CA ARG A 111 -1.04 8.31 8.30
C ARG A 111 -1.27 6.82 8.17
N MET A 112 -0.30 6.04 8.65
CA MET A 112 -0.40 4.59 8.72
C MET A 112 -0.04 4.12 10.14
N LYS A 113 -0.87 3.25 10.67
CA LYS A 113 -0.58 2.50 11.90
C LYS A 113 -0.65 1.01 11.56
N GLY A 114 0.38 0.27 11.92
CA GLY A 114 0.46 -1.15 11.67
C GLY A 114 0.82 -1.91 12.94
N LEU A 115 0.19 -3.07 13.11
CA LEU A 115 0.54 -4.08 14.11
C LEU A 115 0.68 -5.41 13.41
N ASP A 116 1.86 -5.99 13.46
CA ASP A 116 2.14 -7.34 12.97
C ASP A 116 2.52 -8.23 14.14
N VAL A 117 1.88 -9.38 14.24
CA VAL A 117 2.17 -10.42 15.25
C VAL A 117 2.37 -11.74 14.53
N ARG A 118 3.44 -12.45 14.86
CA ARG A 118 3.72 -13.79 14.34
C ARG A 118 4.13 -14.68 15.49
N ALA A 119 3.56 -15.89 15.55
CA ALA A 119 4.01 -16.96 16.43
C ALA A 119 4.34 -18.18 15.58
N THR A 120 5.51 -18.80 15.81
CA THR A 120 5.95 -19.98 15.08
C THR A 120 6.46 -21.05 16.03
N ALA A 121 6.29 -22.30 15.62
CA ALA A 121 6.87 -23.45 16.27
C ALA A 121 7.64 -24.28 15.23
N THR A 122 8.88 -24.61 15.54
CA THR A 122 9.74 -25.46 14.73
C THR A 122 10.11 -26.69 15.56
N TYR A 123 9.91 -27.89 15.02
CA TYR A 123 10.32 -29.13 15.66
C TYR A 123 11.14 -29.96 14.70
N ASN A 124 12.38 -30.24 15.10
CA ASN A 124 13.32 -31.05 14.31
C ASN A 124 13.78 -32.22 15.17
N THR A 125 13.63 -33.43 14.64
CA THR A 125 14.11 -34.64 15.31
C THR A 125 14.62 -35.66 14.30
N SER A 126 15.57 -36.50 14.78
CA SER A 126 16.08 -37.64 14.04
C SER A 126 16.04 -38.84 14.94
N ILE A 127 15.45 -39.95 14.45
CA ILE A 127 15.37 -41.24 15.15
C ILE A 127 16.26 -42.22 14.41
N ASP A 128 17.26 -42.76 15.12
CA ASP A 128 18.23 -43.74 14.63
C ASP A 128 18.97 -43.31 13.33
N ASN A 129 19.11 -42.00 13.10
CA ASN A 129 19.62 -41.40 11.85
C ASN A 129 18.93 -41.90 10.59
N THR A 130 17.82 -42.61 10.75
CA THR A 130 17.05 -43.22 9.67
C THR A 130 15.81 -42.42 9.33
N HIS A 131 15.17 -41.87 10.35
CA HIS A 131 13.93 -41.08 10.23
C HIS A 131 14.23 -39.63 10.62
N ILE A 132 14.14 -38.72 9.67
CA ILE A 132 14.31 -37.29 9.90
C ILE A 132 12.93 -36.63 9.75
N ILE A 133 12.53 -35.93 10.77
CA ILE A 133 11.23 -35.23 10.81
C ILE A 133 11.48 -33.77 11.10
N ASN A 134 11.02 -32.90 10.22
CA ASN A 134 11.04 -31.45 10.39
C ASN A 134 9.59 -30.94 10.28
N LEU A 135 9.12 -30.29 11.33
CA LEU A 135 7.80 -29.69 11.40
C LEU A 135 7.98 -28.19 11.64
N PHE A 136 7.25 -27.40 10.92
CA PHE A 136 7.18 -25.97 11.09
C PHE A 136 5.73 -25.51 10.94
N GLY A 137 5.30 -24.65 11.84
CA GLY A 137 3.95 -24.12 11.75
C GLY A 137 3.83 -22.82 12.50
N GLY A 138 2.78 -22.08 12.23
CA GLY A 138 2.60 -20.81 12.90
C GLY A 138 1.32 -20.09 12.54
N PHE A 139 1.23 -18.93 13.15
CA PHE A 139 0.14 -18.00 13.05
C PHE A 139 0.69 -16.61 12.76
N GLU A 140 0.03 -15.89 11.87
CA GLU A 140 0.34 -14.48 11.55
C GLU A 140 -0.94 -13.66 11.66
N ASN A 141 -0.81 -12.46 12.23
CA ASN A 141 -1.85 -11.44 12.21
C ASN A 141 -1.23 -10.12 11.78
N SER A 142 -1.84 -9.46 10.80
CA SER A 142 -1.46 -8.12 10.36
C SER A 142 -2.68 -7.20 10.37
N SER A 143 -2.51 -6.06 11.03
CA SER A 143 -3.54 -5.04 11.19
C SER A 143 -2.96 -3.71 10.75
N ILE A 144 -3.47 -3.12 9.67
CA ILE A 144 -2.98 -1.87 9.12
C ILE A 144 -4.15 -0.90 8.94
N ASP A 145 -4.02 0.25 9.56
CA ASP A 145 -4.93 1.38 9.42
C ASP A 145 -4.25 2.48 8.63
N ARG A 146 -4.88 2.94 7.57
CA ARG A 146 -4.42 4.06 6.76
C ARG A 146 -5.49 5.12 6.71
N THR A 147 -5.08 6.36 6.94
CA THR A 147 -5.94 7.53 6.75
C THR A 147 -5.26 8.49 5.80
N ARG A 148 -6.06 9.09 4.94
CA ARG A 148 -5.65 10.18 4.06
C ARG A 148 -6.61 11.33 4.30
N SER A 149 -6.08 12.50 4.62
CA SER A 149 -6.82 13.74 4.71
C SER A 149 -6.25 14.70 3.69
N TRP A 150 -7.11 15.27 2.87
CA TRP A 150 -6.72 16.28 1.88
C TRP A 150 -7.60 17.51 2.07
N PHE A 151 -6.98 18.67 1.99
CA PHE A 151 -7.62 19.96 2.13
C PHE A 151 -7.01 20.95 1.16
N ARG A 152 -7.84 21.81 0.56
CA ARG A 152 -7.43 22.96 -0.25
C ARG A 152 -8.08 24.22 0.26
N GLY A 153 -7.25 25.15 0.75
CA GLY A 153 -7.67 26.47 1.17
C GLY A 153 -7.42 27.50 0.07
N TRP A 154 -8.46 28.20 -0.30
CA TRP A 154 -8.40 29.29 -1.26
C TRP A 154 -8.28 30.63 -0.55
N GLY A 155 -7.60 31.61 -1.17
CA GLY A 155 -7.43 32.93 -0.59
C GLY A 155 -6.53 32.94 0.66
N TYR A 156 -5.58 32.03 0.75
CA TYR A 156 -4.68 31.92 1.90
C TYR A 156 -3.66 33.04 1.91
N GLN A 157 -3.69 33.91 2.93
CA GLN A 157 -2.81 35.08 3.03
C GLN A 157 -1.56 34.72 3.83
N TYR A 158 -0.51 34.35 3.14
CA TYR A 158 0.76 33.91 3.74
C TYR A 158 1.44 35.01 4.57
N ASP A 159 1.31 36.26 4.17
CA ASP A 159 1.84 37.46 4.84
C ASP A 159 1.04 37.87 6.09
N LYS A 160 -0.20 37.39 6.20
CA LYS A 160 -1.11 37.69 7.33
C LYS A 160 -1.37 36.49 8.24
N GLY A 161 -0.36 35.61 8.38
CA GLY A 161 -0.44 34.45 9.28
C GLY A 161 -1.42 33.37 8.84
N GLY A 162 -1.72 33.28 7.54
CA GLY A 162 -2.57 32.25 6.97
C GLY A 162 -4.06 32.52 7.12
N THR A 163 -4.47 33.75 7.36
CA THR A 163 -5.89 34.15 7.39
C THR A 163 -6.48 33.95 5.99
N PRO A 164 -7.58 33.16 5.84
CA PRO A 164 -8.17 32.95 4.54
C PRO A 164 -9.06 34.13 4.13
N PHE A 165 -9.06 34.44 2.85
CA PHE A 165 -10.04 35.31 2.21
C PHE A 165 -10.87 34.48 1.23
N TYR A 166 -12.06 34.07 1.64
CA TYR A 166 -12.93 33.24 0.82
C TYR A 166 -13.80 34.07 -0.11
N ASP A 167 -13.74 33.71 -1.41
CA ASP A 167 -14.75 34.14 -2.36
C ASP A 167 -15.90 33.10 -2.41
N TYR A 168 -17.14 33.58 -2.40
CA TYR A 168 -18.34 32.71 -2.45
C TYR A 168 -18.34 31.81 -3.71
N ASN A 169 -17.85 32.34 -4.83
CA ASN A 169 -17.87 31.62 -6.12
C ASN A 169 -17.04 30.31 -6.10
N VAL A 170 -16.02 30.21 -5.23
CA VAL A 170 -15.28 28.94 -5.03
C VAL A 170 -16.23 27.81 -4.65
N PHE A 171 -17.13 28.06 -3.72
CA PHE A 171 -18.08 27.04 -3.22
C PHE A 171 -19.19 26.79 -4.26
N LYS A 172 -19.66 27.83 -4.94
CA LYS A 172 -20.68 27.69 -5.99
C LYS A 172 -20.14 26.85 -7.14
N GLN A 173 -18.97 27.17 -7.67
CA GLN A 173 -18.28 26.41 -8.71
C GLN A 173 -18.04 24.95 -8.27
N GLY A 174 -17.54 24.75 -7.05
CA GLY A 174 -17.29 23.42 -6.51
C GLY A 174 -18.55 22.55 -6.47
N LYS A 175 -19.71 23.14 -6.15
CA LYS A 175 -20.99 22.44 -6.17
C LYS A 175 -21.45 22.10 -7.60
N GLU A 176 -21.28 22.98 -8.54
CA GLU A 176 -21.67 22.80 -9.95
C GLU A 176 -20.79 21.75 -10.63
N GLU A 177 -19.49 21.79 -10.40
CA GLU A 177 -18.52 20.87 -10.97
C GLU A 177 -18.36 19.57 -10.17
N ASN A 178 -19.08 19.41 -9.05
CA ASN A 178 -18.95 18.28 -8.13
C ASN A 178 -17.50 18.07 -7.65
N THR A 179 -16.80 19.17 -7.37
CA THR A 179 -15.43 19.16 -6.83
C THR A 179 -15.43 19.40 -5.31
N ASN A 180 -14.51 18.75 -4.62
CA ASN A 180 -14.38 18.88 -3.18
C ASN A 180 -13.19 19.77 -2.83
N TYR A 181 -13.30 20.52 -1.72
CA TYR A 181 -12.19 21.27 -1.13
C TYR A 181 -11.54 20.52 0.05
N TYR A 182 -12.13 19.40 0.49
CA TYR A 182 -11.54 18.49 1.44
C TYR A 182 -11.97 17.04 1.17
N THR A 183 -11.15 16.10 1.60
CA THR A 183 -11.47 14.68 1.54
C THR A 183 -10.84 13.98 2.74
N ASN A 184 -11.60 13.09 3.40
CA ASN A 184 -11.11 12.22 4.45
C ASN A 184 -11.41 10.77 4.08
N GLU A 185 -10.38 9.97 3.97
CA GLU A 185 -10.47 8.56 3.62
C GLU A 185 -9.83 7.72 4.70
N ALA A 186 -10.45 6.60 5.02
CA ALA A 186 -9.89 5.62 5.95
C ALA A 186 -9.97 4.23 5.35
N THR A 187 -8.86 3.51 5.40
CA THR A 187 -8.77 2.13 4.90
C THR A 187 -8.20 1.25 6.01
N TYR A 188 -8.91 0.17 6.30
CA TYR A 188 -8.53 -0.81 7.30
C TYR A 188 -8.21 -2.13 6.62
N THR A 189 -6.98 -2.61 6.79
CA THR A 189 -6.55 -3.91 6.29
C THR A 189 -6.30 -4.84 7.46
N ARG A 190 -6.97 -5.99 7.46
CA ARG A 190 -6.81 -7.04 8.45
C ARG A 190 -6.55 -8.34 7.74
N SER A 191 -5.52 -9.05 8.17
CA SER A 191 -5.22 -10.37 7.67
C SER A 191 -4.78 -11.31 8.79
N VAL A 192 -5.22 -12.54 8.71
CA VAL A 192 -4.85 -13.62 9.61
C VAL A 192 -4.45 -14.82 8.76
N ALA A 193 -3.36 -15.46 9.10
CA ALA A 193 -2.92 -16.66 8.42
C ALA A 193 -2.46 -17.73 9.40
N PHE A 194 -2.81 -18.97 9.11
CA PHE A 194 -2.26 -20.16 9.72
C PHE A 194 -1.46 -20.90 8.65
N PHE A 195 -0.29 -21.38 8.99
CA PHE A 195 0.54 -22.12 8.05
C PHE A 195 1.22 -23.30 8.74
N PHE A 196 1.46 -24.33 7.94
CA PHE A 196 2.12 -25.55 8.36
C PHE A 196 3.01 -26.08 7.24
N MET A 197 4.16 -26.62 7.62
CA MET A 197 5.06 -27.38 6.77
C MET A 197 5.56 -28.61 7.53
N GLY A 198 5.46 -29.76 6.92
CA GLY A 198 6.01 -31.01 7.45
C GLY A 198 6.90 -31.66 6.39
N THR A 199 8.11 -32.04 6.79
CA THR A 199 9.02 -32.84 5.95
C THR A 199 9.43 -34.09 6.71
N TYR A 200 9.24 -35.22 6.07
CA TYR A 200 9.71 -36.52 6.54
C TYR A 200 10.68 -37.10 5.54
N SER A 201 11.85 -37.49 6.01
CA SER A 201 12.87 -38.17 5.20
C SER A 201 13.22 -39.50 5.81
N TYR A 202 13.17 -40.58 4.98
CA TYR A 202 13.58 -41.90 5.35
C TYR A 202 14.92 -42.25 4.72
N LYS A 203 15.93 -42.47 5.58
CA LYS A 203 17.31 -42.79 5.20
C LYS A 203 17.98 -41.77 4.28
N GLY A 204 17.43 -40.56 4.14
CA GLY A 204 17.88 -39.63 3.12
C GLY A 204 17.49 -40.01 1.68
N ILE A 205 16.89 -41.19 1.47
CA ILE A 205 16.51 -41.73 0.17
C ILE A 205 15.15 -41.17 -0.28
N TYR A 206 14.15 -41.30 0.57
CA TYR A 206 12.78 -40.86 0.30
C TYR A 206 12.45 -39.65 1.16
N THR A 207 11.98 -38.60 0.53
CA THR A 207 11.53 -37.39 1.26
C THR A 207 10.13 -37.02 0.81
N LEU A 208 9.24 -36.82 1.78
CA LEU A 208 7.88 -36.31 1.59
C LEU A 208 7.77 -34.97 2.30
N THR A 209 7.30 -33.94 1.58
CA THR A 209 7.04 -32.61 2.14
C THR A 209 5.60 -32.21 1.88
N GLY A 210 4.91 -31.79 2.93
CA GLY A 210 3.58 -31.21 2.86
C GLY A 210 3.62 -29.78 3.38
N THR A 211 3.00 -28.83 2.66
CA THR A 211 2.80 -27.46 3.13
C THR A 211 1.34 -27.10 3.01
N GLY A 212 0.86 -26.31 3.96
CA GLY A 212 -0.49 -25.77 3.95
C GLY A 212 -0.51 -24.36 4.51
N ARG A 213 -1.32 -23.49 3.91
CA ARG A 213 -1.60 -22.14 4.41
C ARG A 213 -3.10 -21.86 4.27
N TYR A 214 -3.67 -21.38 5.35
CA TYR A 214 -5.05 -20.94 5.40
C TYR A 214 -5.08 -19.48 5.82
N GLU A 215 -5.42 -18.62 4.89
CA GLU A 215 -5.31 -17.18 5.08
C GLU A 215 -6.64 -16.47 4.86
N GLY A 216 -6.99 -15.59 5.81
CA GLY A 216 -8.17 -14.74 5.75
C GLY A 216 -7.80 -13.26 5.70
N THR A 217 -8.56 -12.47 4.91
CA THR A 217 -8.41 -11.03 4.83
C THR A 217 -9.74 -10.33 4.59
N ASN A 218 -9.89 -9.12 5.14
CA ASN A 218 -11.06 -8.30 4.91
C ASN A 218 -11.07 -7.61 3.53
N ARG A 219 -9.99 -7.76 2.73
CA ARG A 219 -9.90 -7.17 1.38
C ARG A 219 -10.68 -7.95 0.32
N LEU A 220 -11.07 -9.18 0.62
CA LEU A 220 -11.76 -10.09 -0.30
C LEU A 220 -13.27 -10.06 -0.06
N GLY A 221 -13.97 -9.04 -0.55
CA GLY A 221 -15.43 -8.97 -0.59
C GLY A 221 -16.17 -9.15 0.75
N LYS A 222 -17.50 -9.28 0.71
CA LYS A 222 -18.35 -9.46 1.89
C LYS A 222 -18.58 -10.94 2.26
N SER A 223 -18.41 -11.87 1.31
CA SER A 223 -18.64 -13.29 1.55
C SER A 223 -17.57 -13.90 2.47
N ARG A 224 -18.00 -14.67 3.49
CA ARG A 224 -17.08 -15.40 4.38
C ARG A 224 -16.21 -16.39 3.62
N SER A 225 -16.78 -17.12 2.68
CA SER A 225 -16.07 -18.12 1.87
C SER A 225 -15.00 -17.50 0.96
N ALA A 226 -15.25 -16.29 0.42
CA ALA A 226 -14.28 -15.59 -0.41
C ALA A 226 -13.12 -14.96 0.38
N ARG A 227 -13.29 -14.73 1.70
CA ARG A 227 -12.26 -14.14 2.55
C ARG A 227 -11.15 -15.10 2.96
N TRP A 228 -11.43 -16.41 2.91
CA TRP A 228 -10.51 -17.43 3.34
C TRP A 228 -10.03 -18.27 2.16
N LEU A 229 -8.71 -18.29 1.97
CA LEU A 229 -8.06 -18.98 0.86
C LEU A 229 -7.16 -20.09 1.39
N PRO A 230 -7.53 -21.36 1.20
CA PRO A 230 -6.64 -22.48 1.43
C PRO A 230 -5.66 -22.62 0.27
N THR A 231 -4.40 -22.76 0.57
CA THR A 231 -3.34 -23.14 -0.38
C THR A 231 -2.56 -24.29 0.20
N TRP A 232 -2.13 -25.23 -0.62
CA TRP A 232 -1.34 -26.36 -0.15
C TRP A 232 -0.46 -26.93 -1.25
N ASN A 233 0.60 -27.61 -0.84
CA ASN A 233 1.49 -28.34 -1.73
C ASN A 233 1.88 -29.66 -1.06
N VAL A 234 1.96 -30.72 -1.85
CA VAL A 234 2.56 -31.99 -1.47
C VAL A 234 3.64 -32.32 -2.49
N ALA A 235 4.83 -32.60 -2.00
CA ALA A 235 5.99 -32.90 -2.82
C ALA A 235 6.71 -34.17 -2.34
N GLY A 236 7.08 -35.03 -3.26
CA GLY A 236 7.90 -36.21 -3.01
C GLY A 236 9.24 -36.10 -3.74
N ALA A 237 10.29 -36.56 -3.10
CA ALA A 237 11.62 -36.69 -3.69
C ALA A 237 12.20 -38.06 -3.42
N TRP A 238 12.79 -38.66 -4.46
CA TRP A 238 13.50 -39.91 -4.38
C TRP A 238 14.94 -39.75 -4.84
N ASN A 239 15.87 -39.91 -3.93
CA ASN A 239 17.29 -39.87 -4.20
C ASN A 239 17.77 -41.26 -4.69
N VAL A 240 17.62 -41.48 -6.00
CA VAL A 240 17.90 -42.78 -6.63
C VAL A 240 19.38 -43.17 -6.48
N HIS A 241 20.27 -42.20 -6.40
CA HIS A 241 21.71 -42.43 -6.23
C HIS A 241 22.12 -43.01 -4.88
N GLU A 242 21.25 -42.91 -3.87
CA GLU A 242 21.43 -43.49 -2.51
C GLU A 242 20.95 -44.93 -2.44
N GLU A 243 20.31 -45.46 -3.48
CA GLU A 243 19.82 -46.82 -3.55
C GLU A 243 20.93 -47.83 -3.82
N LYS A 244 20.87 -49.02 -3.20
CA LYS A 244 21.85 -50.07 -3.33
C LYS A 244 22.05 -50.55 -4.80
N PHE A 245 20.98 -50.55 -5.59
CA PHE A 245 21.09 -50.94 -7.00
C PHE A 245 21.89 -49.90 -7.83
N TYR A 246 21.82 -48.62 -7.46
CA TYR A 246 22.49 -47.56 -8.15
C TYR A 246 24.01 -47.54 -7.84
N SER A 247 24.38 -47.87 -6.62
CA SER A 247 25.80 -47.96 -6.20
C SER A 247 26.56 -49.03 -6.95
N ASN A 248 25.89 -50.02 -7.53
CA ASN A 248 26.50 -51.03 -8.40
C ASN A 248 26.72 -50.54 -9.83
N PHE A 249 26.12 -49.41 -10.23
CA PHE A 249 26.39 -48.74 -11.51
C PHE A 249 27.53 -47.76 -11.34
N THR A 250 28.74 -48.24 -11.49
CA THR A 250 29.93 -47.39 -11.47
C THR A 250 30.00 -46.58 -12.77
N ASN A 251 29.17 -45.57 -12.89
CA ASN A 251 29.20 -44.67 -14.06
C ASN A 251 29.73 -43.30 -13.62
N PRO A 252 30.98 -42.92 -14.07
CA PRO A 252 31.59 -41.65 -13.68
C PRO A 252 30.83 -40.40 -14.22
N VAL A 253 29.89 -40.61 -15.14
CA VAL A 253 29.14 -39.52 -15.79
C VAL A 253 27.88 -39.15 -15.02
N LEU A 254 27.27 -40.09 -14.26
CA LEU A 254 26.02 -39.87 -13.55
C LEU A 254 26.22 -40.17 -12.05
N SER A 255 26.80 -39.23 -11.33
CA SER A 255 27.08 -39.37 -9.89
C SER A 255 25.88 -39.16 -8.99
N HIS A 256 24.87 -38.37 -9.45
CA HIS A 256 23.68 -38.03 -8.69
C HIS A 256 22.41 -38.12 -9.54
N ALA A 257 21.41 -38.81 -9.05
CA ALA A 257 20.07 -38.86 -9.65
C ALA A 257 19.00 -38.69 -8.59
N THR A 258 18.14 -37.71 -8.75
CA THR A 258 16.98 -37.45 -7.88
C THR A 258 15.74 -37.22 -8.72
N LEU A 259 14.67 -37.97 -8.42
CA LEU A 259 13.36 -37.77 -9.00
C LEU A 259 12.51 -36.95 -8.02
N LYS A 260 11.82 -35.92 -8.53
CA LYS A 260 10.93 -35.06 -7.73
C LYS A 260 9.60 -34.93 -8.42
N ALA A 261 8.53 -35.00 -7.64
CA ALA A 261 7.17 -34.72 -8.09
C ALA A 261 6.46 -33.86 -7.05
N SER A 262 5.63 -32.94 -7.50
CA SER A 262 4.80 -32.11 -6.61
C SER A 262 3.44 -31.84 -7.22
N TYR A 263 2.46 -31.70 -6.34
CA TYR A 263 1.12 -31.28 -6.67
C TYR A 263 0.65 -30.19 -5.70
N SER A 264 0.07 -29.11 -6.23
CA SER A 264 -0.27 -27.96 -5.42
C SER A 264 -1.61 -27.33 -5.81
N LEU A 265 -2.27 -26.76 -4.82
CA LEU A 265 -3.36 -25.81 -4.99
C LEU A 265 -2.86 -24.42 -4.63
N THR A 266 -2.86 -23.53 -5.61
CA THR A 266 -2.52 -22.12 -5.43
C THR A 266 -3.77 -21.27 -5.57
N ALA A 267 -3.84 -20.18 -4.84
CA ALA A 267 -4.92 -19.20 -4.93
C ALA A 267 -4.34 -17.83 -5.16
N ASP A 268 -4.86 -17.13 -6.17
CA ASP A 268 -4.54 -15.73 -6.42
C ASP A 268 -5.71 -14.86 -5.95
N ARG A 269 -5.38 -13.74 -5.31
CA ARG A 269 -6.38 -12.80 -4.80
C ARG A 269 -6.89 -11.84 -5.87
N GLY A 270 -6.21 -11.73 -6.97
CA GLY A 270 -6.49 -10.71 -7.98
C GLY A 270 -6.35 -9.28 -7.46
N PRO A 271 -6.47 -8.29 -8.33
CA PRO A 271 -6.47 -6.88 -7.92
C PRO A 271 -7.76 -6.53 -7.15
N ALA A 272 -7.67 -5.60 -6.19
CA ALA A 272 -8.75 -5.25 -5.27
C ALA A 272 -10.06 -4.81 -5.95
N PHE A 273 -10.00 -4.30 -7.19
CA PHE A 273 -11.19 -3.89 -7.96
C PHE A 273 -11.98 -5.07 -8.53
N VAL A 274 -11.36 -6.24 -8.69
CA VAL A 274 -12.05 -7.46 -9.17
C VAL A 274 -12.86 -8.13 -8.06
N THR A 275 -12.40 -7.99 -6.81
CA THR A 275 -13.04 -8.60 -5.63
C THR A 275 -14.17 -7.76 -5.06
N ASN A 276 -14.25 -6.48 -5.41
CA ASN A 276 -15.34 -5.57 -5.09
C ASN A 276 -16.36 -5.53 -6.26
N SER A 277 -16.86 -6.66 -6.73
CA SER A 277 -18.03 -6.65 -7.57
C SER A 277 -19.17 -5.98 -6.80
N GLN A 278 -19.41 -4.73 -7.08
CA GLN A 278 -20.65 -4.08 -6.72
C GLN A 278 -21.74 -4.84 -7.46
N ALA A 279 -22.57 -5.58 -6.75
CA ALA A 279 -23.84 -5.96 -7.30
C ALA A 279 -24.59 -4.67 -7.59
N ILE A 280 -24.78 -4.39 -8.86
CA ILE A 280 -25.68 -3.35 -9.39
C ILE A 280 -27.11 -3.76 -9.03
#